data_ee70457dc0dc05d8abc83a31d621a8ca
#
_entry.id   ee70457dc0dc05d8abc83a31d621a8ca
#
_cell.length_a   1.000
_cell.length_b   1.000
_cell.length_c   1.000
_cell.angle_alpha   90.00
_cell.angle_beta   90.00
_cell.angle_gamma   90.00
#
_symmetry.space_group_name_H-M   'P 1'
#
loop_
_entity.id
_entity.type
_entity.pdbx_description
1 polymer ?
#
loop_
_entity_poly.entity_id
_entity_poly.type
_entity_poly.pdbx_seq_one_letter_code
_entity_poly.pdbx_strand_id
1 'polypeptide(L)'
;MDFNQIPDDLRVPLAYIEFDNSRANTGAVTSQHRRLVIGQMRSSGTATAGELIRVTRPDQGQPLFGEGSMLAEMVRATLDTDQFIETWAIALEDDAAGQAATGSIQISSPPTAAGTLVLYIAGQRIRVGVAADDEVADVATNAAAAINALGRLPVTASAATDTVTLTCRWKGATGNDIDLRANYYSGEELPAGLALTFTAMSGGTANPDIAPAIAGMAGTWFKTVVMPYTDTANLDALAAELEERWGPIKASDGVAYAAFRGTHSETATFGEGRNDHVMSYFPAGGFLTPPWILASVNAAVASYYLNIDPARPLQSLQLPGVLPPAASDRYSVTERNLLLYSGISSYSVDAAGAVRLDAQITNYQVNSYGNEDPSYLYVNTPATLGALRDRTRNWVTQTFPRHKLRGNGPIRPGSAIVTPEIFRDAYYGGVAKPAEDDGLIENARQLVDEMICEIDQNNPNRLNTLTRPDLVNQFRFYAERMQFRV
;
A
#
# COMPACT_ATOMS: atom_id res chain seq x y z
N MET A 1 3.83 49.49 -4.90
CA MET A 1 4.03 48.39 -5.88
C MET A 1 5.14 48.94 -6.78
N ASP A 2 6.28 48.27 -6.81
CA ASP A 2 7.43 48.72 -7.59
C ASP A 2 7.48 47.85 -8.85
N PHE A 3 7.59 48.49 -10.02
CA PHE A 3 7.79 47.84 -11.30
C PHE A 3 9.28 47.71 -11.59
N ASN A 4 9.73 46.62 -12.18
CA ASN A 4 11.15 46.39 -12.48
C ASN A 4 11.59 46.99 -13.81
N GLN A 5 10.65 47.11 -14.76
CA GLN A 5 10.95 47.57 -16.14
C GLN A 5 10.20 48.84 -16.53
N ILE A 6 9.17 49.25 -15.78
CA ILE A 6 8.41 50.48 -16.04
C ILE A 6 8.95 51.60 -15.19
N PRO A 7 9.60 52.63 -15.79
CA PRO A 7 10.16 53.73 -15.04
C PRO A 7 9.08 54.59 -14.36
N ASP A 8 9.32 55.00 -13.12
CA ASP A 8 8.39 55.82 -12.31
C ASP A 8 8.24 57.25 -12.86
N ASP A 9 9.16 57.73 -13.70
CA ASP A 9 9.15 59.06 -14.33
C ASP A 9 8.52 59.10 -15.72
N LEU A 10 7.88 58.03 -16.16
CA LEU A 10 7.30 57.90 -17.47
C LEU A 10 6.09 58.85 -17.63
N ARG A 11 6.13 59.77 -18.64
CA ARG A 11 5.12 60.79 -18.90
C ARG A 11 4.25 60.51 -20.14
N VAL A 12 4.55 59.45 -20.87
CA VAL A 12 3.78 59.10 -22.07
C VAL A 12 2.54 58.32 -21.63
N PRO A 13 1.31 58.80 -21.92
CA PRO A 13 0.10 58.11 -21.54
C PRO A 13 -0.10 56.90 -22.45
N LEU A 14 -0.11 55.69 -21.89
CA LEU A 14 -0.48 54.42 -22.52
C LEU A 14 -0.56 53.31 -21.47
N ALA A 15 -1.01 52.14 -21.84
CA ALA A 15 -0.99 50.97 -20.97
C ALA A 15 0.37 50.24 -21.06
N TYR A 16 1.08 50.16 -19.97
CA TYR A 16 2.33 49.44 -19.85
C TYR A 16 2.11 48.17 -19.02
N ILE A 17 2.49 47.01 -19.56
CA ILE A 17 2.31 45.71 -18.90
C ILE A 17 3.66 45.02 -18.78
N GLU A 18 4.11 44.82 -17.57
CA GLU A 18 5.32 44.10 -17.24
C GLU A 18 4.98 42.65 -16.88
N PHE A 19 5.73 41.72 -17.45
CA PHE A 19 5.64 40.31 -17.07
C PHE A 19 6.71 39.99 -16.03
N ASP A 20 6.27 39.64 -14.82
CA ASP A 20 7.11 39.17 -13.74
C ASP A 20 6.99 37.65 -13.62
N ASN A 21 8.07 36.93 -13.90
CA ASN A 21 8.18 35.51 -13.79
C ASN A 21 8.73 35.05 -12.42
N SER A 22 8.99 35.94 -11.49
CA SER A 22 9.51 35.62 -10.17
C SER A 22 8.62 34.67 -9.36
N ARG A 23 7.32 34.63 -9.70
CA ARG A 23 6.33 33.72 -9.12
C ARG A 23 5.81 32.65 -10.09
N ALA A 24 6.32 32.61 -11.32
CA ALA A 24 5.87 31.65 -12.31
C ALA A 24 6.25 30.20 -11.96
N ASN A 25 7.14 30.00 -11.02
CA ASN A 25 7.63 28.70 -10.56
C ASN A 25 7.59 28.58 -9.03
N THR A 26 6.56 29.07 -8.40
CA THR A 26 6.28 28.83 -6.97
C THR A 26 5.53 27.50 -6.76
N GLY A 27 5.75 26.53 -7.64
CA GLY A 27 5.30 25.17 -7.39
C GLY A 27 5.90 24.70 -6.07
N ALA A 28 5.06 24.41 -5.08
CA ALA A 28 5.51 23.72 -3.88
C ALA A 28 6.31 22.49 -4.33
N VAL A 29 7.53 22.35 -3.81
CA VAL A 29 8.28 21.11 -3.99
C VAL A 29 7.47 20.04 -3.24
N THR A 30 6.57 19.37 -3.95
CA THR A 30 5.84 18.22 -3.41
C THR A 30 6.86 17.13 -3.14
N SER A 31 6.88 16.58 -1.93
CA SER A 31 7.73 15.45 -1.62
C SER A 31 7.36 14.30 -2.54
N GLN A 32 8.36 13.74 -3.20
CA GLN A 32 8.15 12.63 -4.13
C GLN A 32 7.55 11.43 -3.39
N HIS A 33 6.43 10.90 -3.89
CA HIS A 33 5.87 9.66 -3.34
C HIS A 33 6.84 8.51 -3.63
N ARG A 34 7.29 7.83 -2.58
CA ARG A 34 8.16 6.65 -2.67
C ARG A 34 7.47 5.47 -2.02
N ARG A 35 7.69 4.31 -2.61
CA ARG A 35 7.15 3.04 -2.16
C ARG A 35 8.28 2.10 -1.79
N LEU A 36 8.14 1.41 -0.66
CA LEU A 36 9.06 0.39 -0.19
C LEU A 36 8.39 -0.98 -0.23
N VAL A 37 9.08 -1.97 -0.75
CA VAL A 37 8.67 -3.38 -0.73
C VAL A 37 9.64 -4.15 0.16
N ILE A 38 9.13 -4.77 1.22
CA ILE A 38 9.90 -5.62 2.14
C ILE A 38 9.57 -7.08 1.83
N GLY A 39 10.55 -7.97 1.84
CA GLY A 39 10.29 -9.41 1.63
C GLY A 39 11.55 -10.25 1.68
N GLN A 40 11.36 -11.58 1.68
CA GLN A 40 12.46 -12.53 1.74
C GLN A 40 13.12 -12.72 0.38
N MET A 41 14.45 -12.76 0.40
CA MET A 41 15.30 -13.14 -0.72
C MET A 41 15.76 -14.60 -0.60
N ARG A 42 16.31 -15.12 -1.67
CA ARG A 42 17.04 -16.41 -1.68
C ARG A 42 18.53 -16.17 -1.75
N SER A 43 19.31 -17.14 -1.27
CA SER A 43 20.78 -17.10 -1.32
C SER A 43 21.36 -17.05 -2.75
N SER A 44 20.54 -17.32 -3.79
CA SER A 44 20.92 -17.16 -5.20
C SER A 44 20.84 -15.71 -5.70
N GLY A 45 20.24 -14.80 -4.92
CA GLY A 45 20.20 -13.38 -5.24
C GLY A 45 21.55 -12.70 -4.99
N THR A 46 21.79 -11.59 -5.68
CA THR A 46 23.04 -10.81 -5.59
C THR A 46 22.94 -9.62 -4.61
N ALA A 47 21.74 -9.33 -4.11
CA ALA A 47 21.51 -8.24 -3.18
C ALA A 47 22.07 -8.57 -1.80
N THR A 48 22.44 -7.52 -1.05
CA THR A 48 22.75 -7.62 0.38
C THR A 48 21.48 -7.45 1.19
N ALA A 49 21.22 -8.36 2.14
CA ALA A 49 20.06 -8.24 3.03
C ALA A 49 20.15 -6.96 3.90
N GLY A 50 19.01 -6.32 4.13
CA GLY A 50 18.91 -5.09 4.92
C GLY A 50 19.29 -3.81 4.16
N GLU A 51 19.85 -3.90 2.96
CA GLU A 51 20.20 -2.73 2.16
C GLU A 51 19.00 -2.25 1.31
N LEU A 52 18.91 -0.92 1.16
CA LEU A 52 17.88 -0.26 0.37
C LEU A 52 18.27 -0.25 -1.10
N ILE A 53 17.50 -0.91 -1.95
CA ILE A 53 17.78 -1.07 -3.38
C ILE A 53 16.65 -0.46 -4.20
N ARG A 54 16.98 0.45 -5.11
CA ARG A 54 16.01 1.00 -6.06
C ARG A 54 15.71 0.00 -7.17
N VAL A 55 14.43 -0.22 -7.43
CA VAL A 55 13.94 -1.11 -8.50
C VAL A 55 13.05 -0.34 -9.46
N THR A 56 13.24 -0.55 -10.77
CA THR A 56 12.59 0.24 -11.81
C THR A 56 11.89 -0.62 -12.87
N ARG A 57 12.15 -1.93 -12.88
CA ARG A 57 11.56 -2.88 -13.84
C ARG A 57 11.11 -4.16 -13.14
N PRO A 58 10.01 -4.77 -13.60
CA PRO A 58 9.46 -5.98 -12.99
C PRO A 58 10.42 -7.18 -12.97
N ASP A 59 11.28 -7.30 -13.98
CA ASP A 59 12.24 -8.41 -14.13
C ASP A 59 13.50 -8.26 -13.26
N GLN A 60 13.74 -7.08 -12.73
CA GLN A 60 14.95 -6.75 -11.97
C GLN A 60 15.04 -7.48 -10.63
N GLY A 61 13.89 -7.87 -10.08
CA GLY A 61 13.84 -8.59 -8.81
C GLY A 61 14.49 -9.98 -8.84
N GLN A 62 14.43 -10.68 -9.99
CA GLN A 62 14.95 -12.05 -10.09
C GLN A 62 16.46 -12.16 -9.87
N PRO A 63 17.33 -11.42 -10.59
CA PRO A 63 18.75 -11.47 -10.35
C PRO A 63 19.16 -10.88 -8.99
N LEU A 64 18.44 -9.88 -8.49
CA LEU A 64 18.76 -9.23 -7.22
C LEU A 64 18.39 -10.09 -6.02
N PHE A 65 17.19 -10.67 -6.00
CA PHE A 65 16.64 -11.33 -4.82
C PHE A 65 16.51 -12.84 -4.98
N GLY A 66 16.89 -13.38 -6.13
CA GLY A 66 16.79 -14.79 -6.48
C GLY A 66 15.46 -15.17 -7.11
N GLU A 67 15.50 -15.96 -8.17
CA GLU A 67 14.31 -16.41 -8.91
C GLU A 67 13.37 -17.21 -8.01
N GLY A 68 12.08 -16.88 -8.03
CA GLY A 68 11.05 -17.49 -7.21
C GLY A 68 11.14 -17.14 -5.72
N SER A 69 11.87 -16.09 -5.33
CA SER A 69 11.81 -15.55 -3.98
C SER A 69 10.54 -14.71 -3.78
N MET A 70 10.12 -14.57 -2.52
CA MET A 70 8.98 -13.71 -2.16
C MET A 70 9.17 -12.29 -2.69
N LEU A 71 10.31 -11.67 -2.38
CA LEU A 71 10.58 -10.28 -2.74
C LEU A 71 10.66 -10.06 -4.26
N ALA A 72 11.23 -11.01 -5.02
CA ALA A 72 11.28 -10.90 -6.48
C ALA A 72 9.88 -10.85 -7.10
N GLU A 73 8.97 -11.69 -6.63
CA GLU A 73 7.59 -11.71 -7.15
C GLU A 73 6.75 -10.54 -6.61
N MET A 74 6.98 -10.05 -5.39
CA MET A 74 6.37 -8.83 -4.85
C MET A 74 6.79 -7.60 -5.66
N VAL A 75 8.07 -7.43 -5.96
CA VAL A 75 8.59 -6.34 -6.81
C VAL A 75 7.98 -6.41 -8.19
N ARG A 76 7.91 -7.60 -8.78
CA ARG A 76 7.25 -7.81 -10.07
C ARG A 76 5.78 -7.37 -10.02
N ALA A 77 4.98 -7.90 -9.09
CA ALA A 77 3.56 -7.58 -8.96
C ALA A 77 3.33 -6.07 -8.75
N THR A 78 4.18 -5.44 -7.95
CA THR A 78 4.16 -4.01 -7.70
C THR A 78 4.40 -3.21 -8.99
N LEU A 79 5.45 -3.53 -9.73
CA LEU A 79 5.86 -2.79 -10.94
C LEU A 79 5.04 -3.16 -12.19
N ASP A 80 4.48 -4.36 -12.27
CA ASP A 80 3.50 -4.73 -13.30
C ASP A 80 2.18 -3.94 -13.08
N THR A 81 1.86 -3.58 -11.84
CA THR A 81 0.68 -2.76 -11.50
C THR A 81 0.93 -1.27 -11.74
N ASP A 82 2.06 -0.75 -11.30
CA ASP A 82 2.42 0.67 -11.44
C ASP A 82 3.93 0.88 -11.47
N GLN A 83 4.43 1.57 -12.51
CA GLN A 83 5.84 1.92 -12.72
C GLN A 83 6.12 3.42 -12.51
N PHE A 84 5.11 4.24 -12.23
CA PHE A 84 5.29 5.69 -12.10
C PHE A 84 5.82 6.09 -10.73
N ILE A 85 5.43 5.36 -9.69
CA ILE A 85 5.89 5.62 -8.32
C ILE A 85 7.28 5.03 -8.12
N GLU A 86 8.20 5.85 -7.63
CA GLU A 86 9.57 5.44 -7.30
C GLU A 86 9.53 4.29 -6.27
N THR A 87 10.03 3.13 -6.68
CA THR A 87 9.94 1.90 -5.90
C THR A 87 11.31 1.45 -5.42
N TRP A 88 11.38 1.10 -4.14
CA TRP A 88 12.55 0.57 -3.47
C TRP A 88 12.22 -0.77 -2.85
N ALA A 89 13.21 -1.60 -2.65
CA ALA A 89 13.10 -2.90 -2.02
C ALA A 89 14.14 -3.07 -0.93
N ILE A 90 13.78 -3.77 0.14
CA ILE A 90 14.72 -4.26 1.16
C ILE A 90 14.53 -5.77 1.29
N ALA A 91 15.60 -6.50 1.08
CA ALA A 91 15.62 -7.94 1.20
C ALA A 91 15.89 -8.39 2.65
N LEU A 92 15.22 -9.44 3.06
CA LEU A 92 15.47 -10.13 4.32
C LEU A 92 15.91 -11.56 4.03
N GLU A 93 16.87 -12.06 4.81
CA GLU A 93 17.23 -13.47 4.81
C GLU A 93 16.19 -14.28 5.60
N ASP A 94 16.15 -15.59 5.37
CA ASP A 94 15.33 -16.51 6.15
C ASP A 94 15.78 -16.50 7.61
N ASP A 95 14.83 -16.62 8.54
CA ASP A 95 15.17 -16.87 9.94
C ASP A 95 15.91 -18.21 10.08
N ALA A 96 16.98 -18.22 10.88
CA ALA A 96 17.80 -19.43 11.08
C ALA A 96 16.99 -20.59 11.69
N ALA A 97 16.05 -20.28 12.60
CA ALA A 97 15.15 -21.27 13.24
C ALA A 97 13.93 -21.59 12.38
N GLY A 98 13.71 -20.86 11.28
CA GLY A 98 12.56 -21.01 10.40
C GLY A 98 12.55 -22.38 9.70
N GLN A 99 11.32 -22.83 9.38
CA GLN A 99 11.07 -24.02 8.57
C GLN A 99 10.31 -23.60 7.31
N ALA A 100 10.61 -24.27 6.19
CA ALA A 100 9.85 -24.09 4.96
C ALA A 100 8.53 -24.88 5.02
N ALA A 101 7.45 -24.26 4.54
CA ALA A 101 6.17 -24.96 4.39
C ALA A 101 6.27 -26.08 3.35
N THR A 102 5.54 -27.17 3.57
CA THR A 102 5.38 -28.28 2.63
C THR A 102 3.91 -28.59 2.39
N GLY A 103 3.60 -29.07 1.20
CA GLY A 103 2.28 -29.55 0.82
C GLY A 103 2.42 -30.67 -0.21
N SER A 104 1.32 -31.25 -0.65
CA SER A 104 1.39 -32.32 -1.66
C SER A 104 0.18 -32.36 -2.60
N ILE A 105 0.42 -32.95 -3.78
CA ILE A 105 -0.60 -33.34 -4.75
C ILE A 105 -0.46 -34.84 -4.94
N GLN A 106 -1.44 -35.60 -4.49
CA GLN A 106 -1.48 -37.05 -4.70
C GLN A 106 -2.35 -37.38 -5.90
N ILE A 107 -1.86 -38.18 -6.80
CA ILE A 107 -2.58 -38.73 -7.94
C ILE A 107 -3.22 -40.06 -7.50
N SER A 108 -4.52 -40.03 -7.19
CA SER A 108 -5.20 -41.20 -6.57
C SER A 108 -5.73 -42.20 -7.59
N SER A 109 -5.88 -41.85 -8.86
CA SER A 109 -6.17 -42.79 -9.93
C SER A 109 -5.56 -42.35 -11.27
N PRO A 110 -5.18 -43.29 -12.15
CA PRO A 110 -4.60 -42.98 -13.44
C PRO A 110 -5.64 -42.46 -14.43
N PRO A 111 -5.20 -41.70 -15.45
CA PRO A 111 -6.08 -41.22 -16.52
C PRO A 111 -6.56 -42.41 -17.39
N THR A 112 -7.77 -42.32 -17.93
CA THR A 112 -8.32 -43.26 -18.92
C THR A 112 -8.41 -42.64 -20.31
N ALA A 113 -8.14 -41.35 -20.43
CA ALA A 113 -8.07 -40.62 -21.71
C ALA A 113 -6.96 -39.55 -21.65
N ALA A 114 -6.36 -39.26 -22.81
CA ALA A 114 -5.41 -38.19 -22.94
C ALA A 114 -6.06 -36.81 -22.67
N GLY A 115 -5.34 -35.91 -22.04
CA GLY A 115 -5.86 -34.60 -21.73
C GLY A 115 -4.80 -33.64 -21.17
N THR A 116 -5.24 -32.54 -20.63
CA THR A 116 -4.36 -31.57 -19.95
C THR A 116 -4.81 -31.41 -18.50
N LEU A 117 -3.95 -31.74 -17.56
CA LEU A 117 -4.13 -31.40 -16.16
C LEU A 117 -3.73 -29.93 -15.95
N VAL A 118 -4.64 -29.14 -15.41
CA VAL A 118 -4.41 -27.71 -15.12
C VAL A 118 -4.32 -27.52 -13.61
N LEU A 119 -3.11 -27.18 -13.14
CA LEU A 119 -2.84 -26.89 -11.75
C LEU A 119 -2.69 -25.37 -11.53
N TYR A 120 -3.02 -24.94 -10.31
CA TYR A 120 -2.78 -23.58 -9.84
C TYR A 120 -1.99 -23.65 -8.53
N ILE A 121 -0.83 -23.00 -8.52
CA ILE A 121 0.02 -22.86 -7.35
C ILE A 121 0.32 -21.37 -7.14
N ALA A 122 -0.06 -20.83 -6.00
CA ALA A 122 0.08 -19.40 -5.72
C ALA A 122 -0.60 -18.50 -6.79
N GLY A 123 -1.72 -18.96 -7.36
CA GLY A 123 -2.43 -18.27 -8.45
C GLY A 123 -1.79 -18.41 -9.83
N GLN A 124 -0.64 -19.07 -9.96
CA GLN A 124 0.01 -19.30 -11.26
C GLN A 124 -0.49 -20.59 -11.90
N ARG A 125 -0.91 -20.50 -13.17
CA ARG A 125 -1.44 -21.60 -13.95
C ARG A 125 -0.34 -22.46 -14.55
N ILE A 126 -0.40 -23.78 -14.32
CA ILE A 126 0.54 -24.77 -14.80
C ILE A 126 -0.25 -25.79 -15.63
N ARG A 127 0.24 -26.15 -16.81
CA ARG A 127 -0.36 -27.15 -17.68
C ARG A 127 0.54 -28.37 -17.74
N VAL A 128 -0.02 -29.54 -17.48
CA VAL A 128 0.65 -30.83 -17.54
C VAL A 128 -0.05 -31.68 -18.59
N GLY A 129 0.68 -32.10 -19.63
CA GLY A 129 0.15 -33.07 -20.59
C GLY A 129 0.03 -34.44 -19.95
N VAL A 130 -1.08 -35.13 -20.20
CA VAL A 130 -1.40 -36.47 -19.66
C VAL A 130 -1.80 -37.37 -20.81
N ALA A 131 -1.18 -38.54 -20.94
CA ALA A 131 -1.55 -39.57 -21.91
C ALA A 131 -2.55 -40.58 -21.28
N ALA A 132 -3.27 -41.30 -22.11
CA ALA A 132 -4.30 -42.25 -21.65
C ALA A 132 -3.72 -43.51 -20.96
N ASP A 133 -2.43 -43.79 -21.24
CA ASP A 133 -1.67 -44.92 -20.72
C ASP A 133 -0.67 -44.53 -19.64
N ASP A 134 -0.69 -43.27 -19.21
CA ASP A 134 0.18 -42.80 -18.09
C ASP A 134 -0.23 -43.50 -16.79
N GLU A 135 0.73 -44.02 -16.07
CA GLU A 135 0.54 -44.43 -14.69
C GLU A 135 0.52 -43.24 -13.73
N VAL A 136 0.04 -43.38 -12.52
CA VAL A 136 0.00 -42.34 -11.51
C VAL A 136 1.42 -41.74 -11.26
N ALA A 137 2.46 -42.56 -11.35
CA ALA A 137 3.86 -42.17 -11.18
C ALA A 137 4.36 -41.27 -12.35
N ASP A 138 3.89 -41.56 -13.57
CA ASP A 138 4.25 -40.76 -14.75
C ASP A 138 3.60 -39.36 -14.66
N VAL A 139 2.31 -39.31 -14.31
CA VAL A 139 1.60 -38.04 -14.09
C VAL A 139 2.26 -37.22 -12.98
N ALA A 140 2.66 -37.87 -11.86
CA ALA A 140 3.37 -37.19 -10.77
C ALA A 140 4.72 -36.62 -11.22
N THR A 141 5.50 -37.41 -11.99
CA THR A 141 6.80 -37.00 -12.52
C THR A 141 6.65 -35.84 -13.50
N ASN A 142 5.69 -35.91 -14.42
CA ASN A 142 5.40 -34.87 -15.40
C ASN A 142 4.92 -33.57 -14.69
N ALA A 143 4.07 -33.70 -13.66
CA ALA A 143 3.61 -32.55 -12.86
C ALA A 143 4.78 -31.88 -12.12
N ALA A 144 5.65 -32.65 -11.46
CA ALA A 144 6.83 -32.11 -10.78
C ALA A 144 7.79 -31.41 -11.76
N ALA A 145 8.00 -31.99 -12.94
CA ALA A 145 8.82 -31.38 -13.97
C ALA A 145 8.21 -30.06 -14.49
N ALA A 146 6.92 -30.03 -14.77
CA ALA A 146 6.21 -28.83 -15.22
C ALA A 146 6.24 -27.70 -14.15
N ILE A 147 6.07 -28.05 -12.87
CA ILE A 147 6.18 -27.10 -11.75
C ILE A 147 7.60 -26.51 -11.68
N ASN A 148 8.64 -27.36 -11.71
CA ASN A 148 10.03 -26.91 -11.60
C ASN A 148 10.51 -26.12 -12.84
N ALA A 149 9.91 -26.34 -14.00
CA ALA A 149 10.19 -25.56 -15.22
C ALA A 149 9.79 -24.08 -15.08
N LEU A 150 8.87 -23.76 -14.17
CA LEU A 150 8.46 -22.40 -13.84
C LEU A 150 9.26 -21.88 -12.66
N GLY A 151 10.47 -21.39 -12.89
CA GLY A 151 11.39 -20.92 -11.85
C GLY A 151 10.82 -19.83 -10.93
N ARG A 152 9.81 -19.11 -11.39
CA ARG A 152 9.10 -18.06 -10.64
C ARG A 152 8.16 -18.57 -9.55
N LEU A 153 7.77 -19.85 -9.59
CA LEU A 153 6.90 -20.39 -8.56
C LEU A 153 7.56 -20.32 -7.17
N PRO A 154 6.77 -20.06 -6.12
CA PRO A 154 7.27 -19.98 -4.74
C PRO A 154 7.64 -21.34 -4.16
N VAL A 155 7.52 -22.41 -4.94
CA VAL A 155 7.76 -23.78 -4.50
C VAL A 155 8.73 -24.52 -5.43
N THR A 156 9.34 -25.57 -4.91
CA THR A 156 9.98 -26.65 -5.67
C THR A 156 9.13 -27.90 -5.53
N ALA A 157 9.17 -28.79 -6.53
CA ALA A 157 8.41 -30.04 -6.56
C ALA A 157 9.34 -31.25 -6.66
N SER A 158 9.01 -32.31 -5.95
CA SER A 158 9.63 -33.64 -6.08
C SER A 158 8.55 -34.71 -6.18
N ALA A 159 8.68 -35.62 -7.12
CA ALA A 159 7.75 -36.73 -7.29
C ALA A 159 8.30 -37.99 -6.62
N ALA A 160 7.44 -38.73 -5.92
CA ALA A 160 7.70 -40.03 -5.38
C ALA A 160 6.43 -40.89 -5.53
N THR A 161 6.54 -41.96 -6.32
CA THR A 161 5.44 -42.85 -6.66
C THR A 161 4.22 -42.06 -7.23
N ASP A 162 3.16 -41.87 -6.48
CA ASP A 162 1.91 -41.21 -6.85
C ASP A 162 1.77 -39.77 -6.31
N THR A 163 2.79 -39.31 -5.61
CA THR A 163 2.71 -38.04 -4.85
C THR A 163 3.77 -37.03 -5.31
N VAL A 164 3.34 -35.83 -5.58
CA VAL A 164 4.18 -34.66 -5.79
C VAL A 164 4.27 -33.86 -4.50
N THR A 165 5.43 -33.88 -3.85
CA THR A 165 5.70 -33.05 -2.66
C THR A 165 6.15 -31.67 -3.11
N LEU A 166 5.51 -30.64 -2.57
CA LEU A 166 5.83 -29.23 -2.78
C LEU A 166 6.55 -28.67 -1.55
N THR A 167 7.63 -27.95 -1.75
CA THR A 167 8.38 -27.28 -0.67
C THR A 167 8.52 -25.80 -1.00
N CYS A 168 8.14 -24.93 -0.08
CA CYS A 168 8.32 -23.49 -0.24
C CYS A 168 9.81 -23.16 -0.40
N ARG A 169 10.13 -22.19 -1.27
CA ARG A 169 11.52 -21.79 -1.58
C ARG A 169 12.19 -20.96 -0.50
N TRP A 170 11.44 -20.50 0.48
CA TRP A 170 11.91 -19.78 1.67
C TRP A 170 11.30 -20.37 2.94
N LYS A 171 11.89 -20.06 4.07
CA LYS A 171 11.39 -20.46 5.39
C LYS A 171 10.42 -19.39 5.90
N GLY A 172 9.50 -19.75 6.80
CA GLY A 172 8.57 -18.84 7.42
C GLY A 172 7.11 -19.26 7.30
N ALA A 173 6.28 -18.66 8.13
CA ALA A 173 4.85 -18.96 8.18
C ALA A 173 4.12 -18.56 6.89
N THR A 174 4.62 -17.58 6.15
CA THR A 174 4.02 -17.13 4.88
C THR A 174 3.93 -18.23 3.83
N GLY A 175 4.82 -19.25 3.86
CA GLY A 175 4.73 -20.39 2.97
C GLY A 175 3.47 -21.23 3.14
N ASN A 176 2.84 -21.19 4.31
CA ASN A 176 1.55 -21.87 4.58
C ASN A 176 0.40 -21.27 3.78
N ASP A 177 0.55 -20.03 3.32
CA ASP A 177 -0.48 -19.30 2.58
C ASP A 177 -0.47 -19.55 1.05
N ILE A 178 0.38 -20.45 0.59
CA ILE A 178 0.42 -20.85 -0.82
C ILE A 178 -0.80 -21.70 -1.14
N ASP A 179 -1.67 -21.21 -2.02
CA ASP A 179 -2.85 -21.95 -2.46
C ASP A 179 -2.49 -23.01 -3.50
N LEU A 180 -3.09 -24.20 -3.34
CA LEU A 180 -2.92 -25.37 -4.22
C LEU A 180 -4.28 -25.83 -4.71
N ARG A 181 -4.53 -25.84 -6.01
CA ARG A 181 -5.78 -26.35 -6.61
C ARG A 181 -5.63 -26.76 -8.07
N ALA A 182 -6.63 -27.43 -8.60
CA ALA A 182 -6.79 -27.68 -10.01
C ALA A 182 -8.07 -27.00 -10.54
N ASN A 183 -8.12 -26.74 -11.85
CA ASN A 183 -9.34 -26.35 -12.58
C ASN A 183 -10.06 -25.13 -11.99
N TYR A 184 -9.44 -23.98 -12.10
CA TYR A 184 -10.02 -22.72 -11.58
C TYR A 184 -11.02 -22.07 -12.55
N TYR A 185 -10.70 -22.02 -13.85
CA TYR A 185 -11.58 -21.40 -14.84
C TYR A 185 -12.67 -22.37 -15.31
N SER A 186 -13.83 -21.81 -15.64
CA SER A 186 -14.92 -22.58 -16.26
C SER A 186 -14.44 -23.28 -17.54
N GLY A 187 -14.75 -24.55 -17.67
CA GLY A 187 -14.33 -25.41 -18.79
C GLY A 187 -12.94 -26.07 -18.60
N GLU A 188 -12.29 -25.86 -17.48
CA GLU A 188 -11.14 -26.69 -17.06
C GLU A 188 -11.66 -27.91 -16.32
N GLU A 189 -11.29 -29.10 -16.81
CA GLU A 189 -11.70 -30.39 -16.23
C GLU A 189 -10.48 -31.29 -16.11
N LEU A 190 -10.51 -32.21 -15.16
CA LEU A 190 -9.49 -33.25 -15.08
C LEU A 190 -9.63 -34.19 -16.27
N PRO A 191 -8.51 -34.72 -16.82
CA PRO A 191 -8.55 -35.82 -17.75
C PRO A 191 -9.40 -36.99 -17.21
N ALA A 192 -10.20 -37.64 -18.06
CA ALA A 192 -11.09 -38.71 -17.63
C ALA A 192 -10.31 -39.80 -16.88
N GLY A 193 -10.86 -40.29 -15.76
CA GLY A 193 -10.24 -41.26 -14.87
C GLY A 193 -9.26 -40.69 -13.85
N LEU A 194 -8.64 -39.53 -14.13
CA LEU A 194 -7.68 -38.93 -13.24
C LEU A 194 -8.38 -38.37 -11.98
N ALA A 195 -7.84 -38.69 -10.81
CA ALA A 195 -8.29 -38.12 -9.55
C ALA A 195 -7.08 -37.58 -8.74
N LEU A 196 -7.27 -36.40 -8.10
CA LEU A 196 -6.25 -35.72 -7.33
C LEU A 196 -6.73 -35.44 -5.90
N THR A 197 -5.80 -35.54 -4.95
CA THR A 197 -6.02 -35.09 -3.58
C THR A 197 -4.92 -34.09 -3.22
N PHE A 198 -5.34 -32.92 -2.69
CA PHE A 198 -4.43 -31.86 -2.27
C PHE A 198 -4.26 -31.86 -0.75
N THR A 199 -3.01 -31.85 -0.29
CA THR A 199 -2.67 -31.48 1.08
C THR A 199 -2.17 -30.05 1.08
N ALA A 200 -2.86 -29.16 1.79
CA ALA A 200 -2.51 -27.74 1.87
C ALA A 200 -1.07 -27.55 2.39
N MET A 201 -0.44 -26.47 1.99
CA MET A 201 0.86 -26.09 2.51
C MET A 201 0.77 -25.81 4.01
N SER A 202 1.73 -26.36 4.76
CA SER A 202 1.79 -26.27 6.23
C SER A 202 3.20 -26.48 6.76
N GLY A 203 3.41 -26.28 8.08
CA GLY A 203 4.71 -26.50 8.73
C GLY A 203 5.72 -25.37 8.53
N GLY A 204 5.38 -24.33 7.80
CA GLY A 204 6.20 -23.11 7.75
C GLY A 204 6.15 -22.37 9.09
N THR A 205 7.31 -22.01 9.63
CA THR A 205 7.44 -21.36 10.95
C THR A 205 8.54 -20.30 10.95
N ALA A 206 8.45 -19.35 11.88
CA ALA A 206 9.42 -18.29 12.12
C ALA A 206 9.68 -17.41 10.88
N ASN A 207 8.84 -16.38 10.70
CA ASN A 207 9.13 -15.33 9.75
C ASN A 207 10.41 -14.59 10.16
N PRO A 208 11.18 -14.03 9.22
CA PRO A 208 12.32 -13.21 9.57
C PRO A 208 11.91 -11.95 10.34
N ASP A 209 12.81 -11.47 11.20
CA ASP A 209 12.68 -10.19 11.88
C ASP A 209 12.82 -9.04 10.85
N ILE A 210 11.93 -8.06 10.92
CA ILE A 210 11.98 -6.88 10.06
C ILE A 210 12.91 -5.76 10.56
N ALA A 211 13.53 -5.91 11.73
CA ALA A 211 14.44 -4.88 12.26
C ALA A 211 15.54 -4.46 11.27
N PRO A 212 16.17 -5.37 10.47
CA PRO A 212 17.09 -4.97 9.42
C PRO A 212 16.44 -4.10 8.33
N ALA A 213 15.17 -4.35 7.98
CA ALA A 213 14.45 -3.52 7.01
C ALA A 213 14.15 -2.14 7.59
N ILE A 214 13.73 -2.05 8.85
CA ILE A 214 13.51 -0.77 9.55
C ILE A 214 14.81 0.03 9.59
N ALA A 215 15.94 -0.60 9.96
CA ALA A 215 17.24 0.07 9.94
C ALA A 215 17.64 0.53 8.53
N GLY A 216 17.38 -0.30 7.51
CA GLY A 216 17.66 0.02 6.10
C GLY A 216 16.83 1.19 5.55
N MET A 217 15.62 1.42 6.07
CA MET A 217 14.83 2.62 5.70
C MET A 217 15.54 3.91 6.09
N ALA A 218 16.31 3.91 7.18
CA ALA A 218 17.07 5.05 7.68
C ALA A 218 16.27 6.37 7.64
N GLY A 219 16.86 7.45 7.10
CA GLY A 219 16.19 8.75 6.91
C GLY A 219 15.37 8.88 5.63
N THR A 220 15.21 7.83 4.84
CA THR A 220 14.44 7.90 3.59
C THR A 220 12.94 7.88 3.88
N TRP A 221 12.22 8.81 3.23
CA TRP A 221 10.78 8.93 3.40
C TRP A 221 10.04 8.02 2.42
N PHE A 222 9.28 7.06 2.95
CA PHE A 222 8.39 6.18 2.21
C PHE A 222 6.94 6.43 2.63
N LYS A 223 6.12 6.94 1.71
CA LYS A 223 4.68 7.15 1.96
C LYS A 223 3.87 5.85 1.89
N THR A 224 4.43 4.82 1.29
CA THR A 224 3.80 3.50 1.15
C THR A 224 4.83 2.41 1.45
N VAL A 225 4.49 1.50 2.34
CA VAL A 225 5.30 0.32 2.68
C VAL A 225 4.48 -0.95 2.39
N VAL A 226 5.05 -1.90 1.68
CA VAL A 226 4.44 -3.22 1.44
C VAL A 226 5.01 -4.20 2.43
N MET A 227 4.12 -4.77 3.27
CA MET A 227 4.46 -5.67 4.36
C MET A 227 3.90 -7.08 4.09
N PRO A 228 4.75 -8.10 3.90
CA PRO A 228 4.28 -9.46 3.62
C PRO A 228 3.90 -10.26 4.87
N TYR A 229 4.36 -9.84 6.05
CA TYR A 229 4.17 -10.57 7.30
C TYR A 229 2.99 -10.02 8.09
N THR A 230 2.26 -10.92 8.75
CA THR A 230 1.09 -10.60 9.59
C THR A 230 1.24 -11.10 11.03
N ASP A 231 2.42 -11.58 11.41
CA ASP A 231 2.73 -11.91 12.81
C ASP A 231 2.86 -10.63 13.66
N THR A 232 2.43 -10.73 14.91
CA THR A 232 2.32 -9.59 15.83
C THR A 232 3.65 -8.87 16.01
N ALA A 233 4.75 -9.60 16.18
CA ALA A 233 6.06 -9.01 16.47
C ALA A 233 6.53 -8.09 15.34
N ASN A 234 6.42 -8.55 14.10
CA ASN A 234 6.81 -7.78 12.93
C ASN A 234 5.85 -6.59 12.69
N LEU A 235 4.53 -6.79 12.87
CA LEU A 235 3.57 -5.71 12.71
C LEU A 235 3.74 -4.62 13.77
N ASP A 236 3.99 -4.99 15.03
CA ASP A 236 4.23 -4.03 16.12
C ASP A 236 5.51 -3.23 15.90
N ALA A 237 6.57 -3.87 15.45
CA ALA A 237 7.83 -3.19 15.12
C ALA A 237 7.66 -2.16 14.00
N LEU A 238 6.95 -2.53 12.92
CA LEU A 238 6.69 -1.62 11.81
C LEU A 238 5.74 -0.49 12.19
N ALA A 239 4.67 -0.79 12.94
CA ALA A 239 3.72 0.21 13.41
C ALA A 239 4.42 1.24 14.30
N ALA A 240 5.27 0.82 15.24
CA ALA A 240 6.04 1.70 16.10
C ALA A 240 6.98 2.64 15.30
N GLU A 241 7.68 2.13 14.29
CA GLU A 241 8.52 2.96 13.41
C GLU A 241 7.69 3.97 12.60
N LEU A 242 6.55 3.54 12.04
CA LEU A 242 5.68 4.43 11.26
C LEU A 242 5.02 5.49 12.14
N GLU A 243 4.64 5.17 13.39
CA GLU A 243 4.16 6.14 14.37
C GLU A 243 5.23 7.17 14.72
N GLU A 244 6.47 6.76 14.93
CA GLU A 244 7.57 7.69 15.15
C GLU A 244 7.79 8.59 13.93
N ARG A 245 7.66 8.04 12.72
CA ARG A 245 7.74 8.79 11.45
C ARG A 245 6.55 9.75 11.28
N TRP A 246 5.37 9.36 11.73
CA TRP A 246 4.20 10.24 11.78
C TRP A 246 4.40 11.42 12.72
N GLY A 247 5.18 11.25 13.79
CA GLY A 247 5.47 12.28 14.77
C GLY A 247 6.05 13.56 14.19
N PRO A 248 5.94 14.69 14.93
CA PRO A 248 6.30 16.02 14.42
C PRO A 248 7.80 16.21 14.16
N ILE A 249 8.66 15.40 14.76
CA ILE A 249 10.12 15.52 14.65
C ILE A 249 10.62 14.86 13.35
N LYS A 250 10.29 13.58 13.11
CA LYS A 250 10.63 12.89 11.87
C LYS A 250 9.80 13.41 10.70
N ALA A 251 8.50 13.62 10.89
CA ALA A 251 7.53 14.15 9.93
C ALA A 251 7.71 13.56 8.52
N SER A 252 7.85 12.25 8.45
CA SER A 252 8.02 11.43 7.24
C SER A 252 6.98 10.30 7.24
N ASP A 253 5.72 10.71 7.27
CA ASP A 253 4.54 9.86 7.34
C ASP A 253 4.46 8.83 6.21
N GLY A 254 3.84 7.70 6.53
CA GLY A 254 3.56 6.62 5.58
C GLY A 254 2.56 5.64 6.14
N VAL A 255 1.97 4.85 5.24
CA VAL A 255 1.04 3.77 5.58
C VAL A 255 1.61 2.46 5.05
N ALA A 256 1.58 1.42 5.89
CA ALA A 256 1.94 0.08 5.47
C ALA A 256 0.69 -0.72 5.06
N TYR A 257 0.85 -1.53 4.03
CA TYR A 257 -0.19 -2.38 3.45
C TYR A 257 0.21 -3.83 3.62
N ALA A 258 -0.65 -4.61 4.26
CA ALA A 258 -0.51 -6.05 4.41
C ALA A 258 -1.81 -6.75 4.01
N ALA A 259 -1.76 -8.08 3.83
CA ALA A 259 -2.95 -8.88 3.57
C ALA A 259 -2.95 -10.10 4.50
N PHE A 260 -4.09 -10.37 5.10
CA PHE A 260 -4.26 -11.46 6.05
C PHE A 260 -5.07 -12.59 5.44
N ARG A 261 -4.55 -13.81 5.48
CA ARG A 261 -5.25 -15.02 5.04
C ARG A 261 -5.86 -15.72 6.25
N GLY A 262 -7.16 -15.89 6.22
CA GLY A 262 -7.95 -16.58 7.23
C GLY A 262 -9.40 -16.67 6.79
N THR A 263 -10.21 -17.35 7.58
CA THR A 263 -11.68 -17.29 7.47
C THR A 263 -12.17 -15.88 7.80
N HIS A 264 -13.43 -15.57 7.53
CA HIS A 264 -14.05 -14.30 7.88
C HIS A 264 -13.86 -13.97 9.38
N SER A 265 -14.13 -14.95 10.26
CA SER A 265 -14.00 -14.77 11.72
C SER A 265 -12.55 -14.55 12.16
N GLU A 266 -11.60 -15.30 11.61
CA GLU A 266 -10.18 -15.10 11.93
C GLU A 266 -9.68 -13.74 11.45
N THR A 267 -10.13 -13.31 10.26
CA THR A 267 -9.79 -11.99 9.71
C THR A 267 -10.36 -10.85 10.56
N ALA A 268 -11.62 -10.98 11.02
CA ALA A 268 -12.22 -10.01 11.93
C ALA A 268 -11.48 -9.96 13.27
N THR A 269 -11.19 -11.11 13.90
CA THR A 269 -10.42 -11.21 15.14
C THR A 269 -9.02 -10.61 15.00
N PHE A 270 -8.34 -10.86 13.87
CA PHE A 270 -7.04 -10.26 13.58
C PHE A 270 -7.14 -8.73 13.55
N GLY A 271 -8.13 -8.18 12.86
CA GLY A 271 -8.34 -6.73 12.77
C GLY A 271 -8.69 -6.08 14.12
N GLU A 272 -9.58 -6.71 14.90
CA GLU A 272 -9.99 -6.25 16.24
C GLU A 272 -8.84 -6.28 17.26
N GLY A 273 -7.85 -7.14 17.06
CA GLY A 273 -6.65 -7.22 17.88
C GLY A 273 -5.67 -6.05 17.71
N ARG A 274 -5.93 -5.11 16.82
CA ARG A 274 -5.04 -4.00 16.44
C ARG A 274 -5.81 -2.68 16.34
N ASN A 275 -5.05 -1.55 16.42
CA ASN A 275 -5.65 -0.20 16.36
C ASN A 275 -4.65 0.82 15.78
N ASP A 276 -4.17 0.60 14.57
CA ASP A 276 -3.06 1.35 13.97
C ASP A 276 -3.57 2.24 12.82
N HIS A 277 -3.42 3.56 12.90
CA HIS A 277 -3.78 4.46 11.78
C HIS A 277 -2.73 4.48 10.66
N VAL A 278 -1.58 3.89 10.89
CA VAL A 278 -0.46 3.78 9.92
C VAL A 278 -0.43 2.43 9.20
N MET A 279 -1.41 1.56 9.45
CA MET A 279 -1.51 0.24 8.86
C MET A 279 -2.85 0.04 8.16
N SER A 280 -2.85 -0.66 7.03
CA SER A 280 -4.04 -1.03 6.27
C SER A 280 -3.97 -2.50 5.89
N TYR A 281 -5.02 -3.25 6.23
CA TYR A 281 -5.07 -4.69 6.01
C TYR A 281 -6.13 -5.07 4.99
N PHE A 282 -5.76 -5.98 4.06
CA PHE A 282 -6.64 -6.51 3.03
C PHE A 282 -7.01 -7.97 3.37
N PRO A 283 -8.26 -8.40 3.24
CA PRO A 283 -8.66 -9.79 3.50
C PRO A 283 -8.25 -10.68 2.33
N ALA A 284 -7.43 -11.70 2.59
CA ALA A 284 -6.91 -12.63 1.58
C ALA A 284 -7.55 -14.04 1.63
N GLY A 285 -8.62 -14.21 2.42
CA GLY A 285 -9.33 -15.50 2.54
C GLY A 285 -9.89 -15.96 1.20
N GLY A 286 -9.67 -17.23 0.85
CA GLY A 286 -10.16 -17.84 -0.38
C GLY A 286 -9.47 -17.44 -1.68
N PHE A 287 -8.61 -16.41 -1.69
CA PHE A 287 -7.87 -16.00 -2.89
C PHE A 287 -6.84 -17.03 -3.32
N LEU A 288 -6.70 -17.24 -4.65
CA LEU A 288 -5.61 -18.02 -5.21
C LEU A 288 -4.28 -17.22 -5.14
N THR A 289 -4.39 -15.92 -5.32
CA THR A 289 -3.25 -15.00 -5.21
C THR A 289 -2.76 -14.96 -3.76
N PRO A 290 -1.47 -15.15 -3.50
CA PRO A 290 -0.93 -15.13 -2.14
C PRO A 290 -1.07 -13.76 -1.47
N PRO A 291 -1.13 -13.70 -0.11
CA PRO A 291 -1.29 -12.46 0.64
C PRO A 291 -0.21 -11.41 0.33
N TRP A 292 1.05 -11.79 0.21
CA TRP A 292 2.15 -10.85 -0.09
C TRP A 292 2.03 -10.23 -1.49
N ILE A 293 1.46 -10.95 -2.46
CA ILE A 293 1.17 -10.41 -3.79
C ILE A 293 -0.05 -9.50 -3.75
N LEU A 294 -1.10 -9.88 -3.01
CA LEU A 294 -2.27 -9.02 -2.77
C LEU A 294 -1.86 -7.70 -2.12
N ALA A 295 -1.03 -7.74 -1.08
CA ALA A 295 -0.49 -6.54 -0.42
C ALA A 295 0.30 -5.67 -1.41
N SER A 296 1.12 -6.29 -2.29
CA SER A 296 1.91 -5.60 -3.30
C SER A 296 1.06 -4.87 -4.33
N VAL A 297 0.06 -5.56 -4.89
CA VAL A 297 -0.86 -4.97 -5.88
C VAL A 297 -1.72 -3.88 -5.25
N ASN A 298 -2.27 -4.15 -4.04
CA ASN A 298 -3.08 -3.18 -3.32
C ASN A 298 -2.30 -1.89 -3.00
N ALA A 299 -1.09 -2.03 -2.46
CA ALA A 299 -0.21 -0.89 -2.19
C ALA A 299 0.19 -0.12 -3.45
N ALA A 300 0.41 -0.83 -4.57
CA ALA A 300 0.74 -0.21 -5.85
C ALA A 300 -0.42 0.65 -6.36
N VAL A 301 -1.65 0.13 -6.34
CA VAL A 301 -2.86 0.87 -6.71
C VAL A 301 -3.07 2.05 -5.77
N ALA A 302 -3.02 1.83 -4.45
CA ALA A 302 -3.21 2.89 -3.47
C ALA A 302 -2.17 4.01 -3.63
N SER A 303 -0.88 3.69 -3.73
CA SER A 303 0.20 4.68 -3.86
C SER A 303 0.06 5.53 -5.13
N TYR A 304 -0.33 4.93 -6.26
CA TYR A 304 -0.55 5.64 -7.51
C TYR A 304 -1.66 6.70 -7.37
N TYR A 305 -2.83 6.30 -6.86
CA TYR A 305 -3.97 7.21 -6.74
C TYR A 305 -3.80 8.25 -5.63
N LEU A 306 -3.18 7.90 -4.50
CA LEU A 306 -2.87 8.85 -3.42
C LEU A 306 -1.78 9.86 -3.83
N ASN A 307 -0.90 9.52 -4.75
CA ASN A 307 0.06 10.47 -5.31
C ASN A 307 -0.60 11.50 -6.23
N ILE A 308 -1.67 11.12 -6.92
CA ILE A 308 -2.45 12.04 -7.78
C ILE A 308 -3.29 12.97 -6.91
N ASP A 309 -4.05 12.40 -5.97
CA ASP A 309 -4.95 13.14 -5.10
C ASP A 309 -5.19 12.34 -3.80
N PRO A 310 -4.58 12.75 -2.68
CA PRO A 310 -4.71 12.03 -1.42
C PRO A 310 -6.11 12.08 -0.81
N ALA A 311 -6.95 13.09 -1.16
CA ALA A 311 -8.31 13.22 -0.67
C ALA A 311 -9.32 12.38 -1.45
N ARG A 312 -8.97 11.95 -2.67
CA ARG A 312 -9.87 11.21 -3.54
C ARG A 312 -10.08 9.78 -3.05
N PRO A 313 -11.34 9.29 -2.88
CA PRO A 313 -11.60 7.97 -2.32
C PRO A 313 -10.94 6.83 -3.09
N LEU A 314 -10.30 5.91 -2.36
CA LEU A 314 -9.82 4.65 -2.90
C LEU A 314 -10.98 3.65 -2.92
N GLN A 315 -11.83 3.74 -3.94
CA GLN A 315 -12.98 2.85 -4.14
C GLN A 315 -13.16 2.54 -5.64
N SER A 316 -13.77 1.41 -5.95
CA SER A 316 -14.03 0.92 -7.32
C SER A 316 -12.75 0.73 -8.16
N LEU A 317 -11.58 0.77 -7.56
CA LEU A 317 -10.29 0.61 -8.21
C LEU A 317 -9.99 -0.88 -8.44
N GLN A 318 -9.65 -1.23 -9.67
CA GLN A 318 -9.28 -2.60 -9.99
C GLN A 318 -7.93 -2.98 -9.40
N LEU A 319 -7.80 -4.20 -8.90
CA LEU A 319 -6.54 -4.84 -8.51
C LEU A 319 -6.08 -5.75 -9.67
N PRO A 320 -5.18 -5.28 -10.55
CA PRO A 320 -4.81 -6.04 -11.75
C PRO A 320 -4.04 -7.31 -11.40
N GLY A 321 -4.28 -8.38 -12.16
CA GLY A 321 -3.59 -9.66 -12.00
C GLY A 321 -3.99 -10.48 -10.78
N VAL A 322 -4.90 -9.99 -9.94
CA VAL A 322 -5.40 -10.71 -8.77
C VAL A 322 -6.50 -11.69 -9.20
N LEU A 323 -6.35 -12.96 -8.83
CA LEU A 323 -7.35 -13.98 -9.05
C LEU A 323 -8.32 -14.04 -7.86
N PRO A 324 -9.63 -13.74 -8.07
CA PRO A 324 -10.61 -13.70 -6.99
C PRO A 324 -10.88 -15.07 -6.38
N PRO A 325 -11.51 -15.12 -5.19
CA PRO A 325 -12.09 -16.34 -4.64
C PRO A 325 -13.18 -16.90 -5.55
N ALA A 326 -13.44 -18.20 -5.43
CA ALA A 326 -14.61 -18.82 -6.06
C ALA A 326 -15.90 -18.06 -5.65
N ALA A 327 -16.93 -18.11 -6.50
CA ALA A 327 -18.15 -17.33 -6.25
C ALA A 327 -18.82 -17.66 -4.90
N SER A 328 -18.71 -18.94 -4.46
CA SER A 328 -19.19 -19.42 -3.17
C SER A 328 -18.44 -18.85 -1.96
N ASP A 329 -17.17 -18.42 -2.14
CA ASP A 329 -16.26 -18.03 -1.08
C ASP A 329 -16.13 -16.50 -0.97
N ARG A 330 -16.90 -15.76 -1.79
CA ARG A 330 -16.92 -14.31 -1.79
C ARG A 330 -17.79 -13.77 -0.66
N TYR A 331 -17.29 -12.76 0.02
CA TYR A 331 -18.02 -12.12 1.10
C TYR A 331 -19.29 -11.39 0.59
N SER A 332 -20.41 -11.61 1.26
CA SER A 332 -21.64 -10.84 1.09
C SER A 332 -21.42 -9.37 1.53
N VAL A 333 -22.37 -8.49 1.18
CA VAL A 333 -22.33 -7.07 1.62
C VAL A 333 -22.28 -6.96 3.15
N THR A 334 -23.02 -7.82 3.87
CA THR A 334 -23.04 -7.82 5.33
C THR A 334 -21.68 -8.23 5.91
N GLU A 335 -21.07 -9.29 5.40
CA GLU A 335 -19.76 -9.75 5.85
C GLU A 335 -18.66 -8.72 5.57
N ARG A 336 -18.69 -8.07 4.40
CA ARG A 336 -17.77 -6.98 4.07
C ARG A 336 -17.92 -5.80 5.03
N ASN A 337 -19.17 -5.46 5.37
CA ASN A 337 -19.43 -4.38 6.32
C ASN A 337 -18.92 -4.73 7.74
N LEU A 338 -19.06 -5.96 8.18
CA LEU A 338 -18.51 -6.42 9.46
C LEU A 338 -16.97 -6.33 9.48
N LEU A 339 -16.29 -6.73 8.39
CA LEU A 339 -14.85 -6.58 8.28
C LEU A 339 -14.39 -5.13 8.37
N LEU A 340 -15.14 -4.18 7.78
CA LEU A 340 -14.84 -2.75 7.90
C LEU A 340 -14.93 -2.26 9.36
N TYR A 341 -15.89 -2.76 10.15
CA TYR A 341 -15.96 -2.46 11.58
C TYR A 341 -14.83 -3.10 12.39
N SER A 342 -14.25 -4.19 11.89
CA SER A 342 -13.08 -4.84 12.51
C SER A 342 -11.74 -4.27 11.97
N GLY A 343 -11.73 -3.11 11.32
CA GLY A 343 -10.50 -2.47 10.84
C GLY A 343 -9.84 -3.13 9.62
N ILE A 344 -10.60 -3.89 8.83
CA ILE A 344 -10.13 -4.59 7.62
C ILE A 344 -10.79 -3.97 6.39
N SER A 345 -9.98 -3.65 5.37
CA SER A 345 -10.45 -3.14 4.08
C SER A 345 -11.36 -4.12 3.36
N SER A 346 -12.16 -3.65 2.42
CA SER A 346 -13.09 -4.53 1.70
C SER A 346 -12.91 -4.48 0.19
N TYR A 347 -13.35 -5.56 -0.47
CA TYR A 347 -13.32 -5.71 -1.91
C TYR A 347 -14.63 -6.28 -2.46
N SER A 348 -14.86 -6.05 -3.74
CA SER A 348 -15.89 -6.72 -4.53
C SER A 348 -15.29 -7.35 -5.77
N VAL A 349 -16.06 -8.25 -6.38
CA VAL A 349 -15.70 -8.86 -7.67
C VAL A 349 -16.79 -8.47 -8.67
N ASP A 350 -16.39 -7.79 -9.74
CA ASP A 350 -17.34 -7.36 -10.77
C ASP A 350 -17.80 -8.50 -11.67
N ALA A 351 -18.74 -8.21 -12.58
CA ALA A 351 -19.32 -9.22 -13.49
C ALA A 351 -18.28 -9.82 -14.47
N ALA A 352 -17.17 -9.13 -14.70
CA ALA A 352 -16.06 -9.62 -15.52
C ALA A 352 -15.07 -10.48 -14.71
N GLY A 353 -15.28 -10.64 -13.40
CA GLY A 353 -14.40 -11.38 -12.51
C GLY A 353 -13.19 -10.55 -12.00
N ALA A 354 -13.17 -9.25 -12.23
CA ALA A 354 -12.10 -8.41 -11.72
C ALA A 354 -12.33 -8.03 -10.25
N VAL A 355 -11.26 -8.12 -9.44
CA VAL A 355 -11.28 -7.69 -8.05
C VAL A 355 -11.18 -6.17 -7.99
N ARG A 356 -12.07 -5.54 -7.23
CA ARG A 356 -12.09 -4.08 -7.02
C ARG A 356 -12.10 -3.74 -5.54
N LEU A 357 -11.40 -2.69 -5.19
CA LEU A 357 -11.49 -2.09 -3.85
C LEU A 357 -12.89 -1.50 -3.64
N ASP A 358 -13.56 -1.85 -2.55
CA ASP A 358 -14.77 -1.16 -2.11
C ASP A 358 -14.41 0.00 -1.17
N ALA A 359 -13.59 -0.29 -0.17
CA ALA A 359 -13.08 0.70 0.76
C ALA A 359 -11.69 0.30 1.26
N GLN A 360 -10.74 1.22 1.13
CA GLN A 360 -9.40 1.10 1.71
C GLN A 360 -9.37 1.86 3.02
N ILE A 361 -9.27 1.14 4.13
CA ILE A 361 -9.28 1.71 5.47
C ILE A 361 -7.97 1.46 6.19
N THR A 362 -7.70 2.26 7.22
CA THR A 362 -6.69 1.95 8.22
C THR A 362 -7.26 0.95 9.23
N ASN A 363 -6.41 0.46 10.11
CA ASN A 363 -6.89 -0.38 11.20
C ASN A 363 -7.29 0.41 12.47
N TYR A 364 -7.39 1.74 12.38
CA TYR A 364 -7.77 2.59 13.50
C TYR A 364 -9.27 2.49 13.78
N GLN A 365 -9.65 2.12 15.00
CA GLN A 365 -11.03 1.83 15.40
C GLN A 365 -11.46 2.64 16.63
N VAL A 366 -10.53 2.83 17.57
CA VAL A 366 -10.84 3.48 18.85
C VAL A 366 -9.79 4.53 19.21
N ASN A 367 -10.24 5.60 19.87
CA ASN A 367 -9.35 6.65 20.36
C ASN A 367 -8.64 6.24 21.66
N SER A 368 -7.78 7.11 22.18
CA SER A 368 -7.02 6.88 23.43
C SER A 368 -7.87 6.65 24.68
N TYR A 369 -9.17 6.94 24.61
CA TYR A 369 -10.14 6.70 25.70
C TYR A 369 -10.90 5.39 25.52
N GLY A 370 -10.64 4.63 24.46
CA GLY A 370 -11.33 3.38 24.14
C GLY A 370 -12.71 3.57 23.50
N ASN A 371 -13.06 4.78 23.09
CA ASN A 371 -14.31 5.04 22.37
C ASN A 371 -14.12 4.87 20.87
N GLU A 372 -15.14 4.35 20.18
CA GLU A 372 -15.15 4.28 18.71
C GLU A 372 -14.86 5.65 18.11
N ASP A 373 -13.92 5.67 17.14
CA ASP A 373 -13.44 6.90 16.53
C ASP A 373 -13.14 6.69 15.04
N PRO A 374 -13.94 7.24 14.12
CA PRO A 374 -13.73 7.14 12.69
C PRO A 374 -12.76 8.18 12.13
N SER A 375 -12.08 8.99 12.95
CA SER A 375 -11.26 10.13 12.49
C SER A 375 -10.14 9.73 11.53
N TYR A 376 -9.56 8.54 11.70
CA TYR A 376 -8.55 7.98 10.80
C TYR A 376 -9.05 6.76 10.02
N LEU A 377 -10.36 6.56 9.92
CA LEU A 377 -10.92 5.36 9.28
C LEU A 377 -10.36 5.11 7.88
N TYR A 378 -10.34 6.11 7.02
CA TYR A 378 -9.88 5.94 5.65
C TYR A 378 -8.40 6.29 5.50
N VAL A 379 -7.65 5.50 4.72
CA VAL A 379 -6.24 5.76 4.38
C VAL A 379 -6.04 7.17 3.78
N ASN A 380 -7.06 7.71 3.16
CA ASN A 380 -7.07 9.07 2.63
C ASN A 380 -6.84 10.14 3.71
N THR A 381 -7.35 9.95 4.93
CA THR A 381 -7.20 10.94 6.01
C THR A 381 -5.74 11.16 6.40
N PRO A 382 -4.96 10.14 6.82
CA PRO A 382 -3.54 10.34 7.09
C PRO A 382 -2.77 10.81 5.85
N ALA A 383 -3.13 10.38 4.64
CA ALA A 383 -2.49 10.84 3.41
C ALA A 383 -2.72 12.34 3.15
N THR A 384 -3.95 12.83 3.34
CA THR A 384 -4.31 14.25 3.19
C THR A 384 -3.65 15.12 4.26
N LEU A 385 -3.66 14.68 5.51
CA LEU A 385 -2.97 15.37 6.61
C LEU A 385 -1.46 15.45 6.38
N GLY A 386 -0.84 14.36 5.88
CA GLY A 386 0.55 14.34 5.47
C GLY A 386 0.85 15.34 4.35
N ALA A 387 -0.01 15.44 3.35
CA ALA A 387 0.12 16.40 2.26
C ALA A 387 -0.01 17.86 2.76
N LEU A 388 -0.94 18.15 3.66
CA LEU A 388 -1.10 19.47 4.29
C LEU A 388 0.13 19.84 5.13
N ARG A 389 0.66 18.89 5.91
CA ARG A 389 1.88 19.09 6.71
C ARG A 389 3.08 19.40 5.82
N ASP A 390 3.27 18.65 4.75
CA ASP A 390 4.38 18.86 3.81
C ASP A 390 4.25 20.22 3.12
N ARG A 391 3.06 20.58 2.65
CA ARG A 391 2.77 21.91 2.09
C ARG A 391 3.11 23.04 3.07
N THR A 392 2.68 22.93 4.32
CA THR A 392 2.91 23.92 5.35
C THR A 392 4.41 24.07 5.65
N ARG A 393 5.14 22.98 5.82
CA ARG A 393 6.59 22.99 6.05
C ARG A 393 7.34 23.65 4.90
N ASN A 394 7.03 23.27 3.67
CA ASN A 394 7.67 23.83 2.49
C ASN A 394 7.38 25.32 2.37
N TRP A 395 6.13 25.74 2.57
CA TRP A 395 5.77 27.15 2.54
C TRP A 395 6.48 27.97 3.62
N VAL A 396 6.52 27.50 4.85
CA VAL A 396 7.22 28.22 5.95
C VAL A 396 8.70 28.37 5.63
N THR A 397 9.36 27.31 5.19
CA THR A 397 10.80 27.32 4.91
C THR A 397 11.16 28.18 3.70
N GLN A 398 10.28 28.29 2.71
CA GLN A 398 10.48 29.13 1.52
C GLN A 398 10.14 30.60 1.77
N THR A 399 9.07 30.87 2.52
CA THR A 399 8.56 32.21 2.71
C THR A 399 9.31 32.97 3.83
N PHE A 400 9.63 32.29 4.93
CA PHE A 400 10.21 32.90 6.13
C PHE A 400 11.59 32.37 6.55
N PRO A 401 12.50 32.00 5.65
CA PRO A 401 13.74 31.29 6.02
C PRO A 401 14.66 32.09 6.92
N ARG A 402 14.59 33.42 6.88
CA ARG A 402 15.49 34.34 7.59
C ARG A 402 14.77 35.56 8.17
N HIS A 403 13.50 35.40 8.56
CA HIS A 403 12.75 36.50 9.14
C HIS A 403 13.01 36.64 10.65
N LYS A 404 12.93 37.87 11.11
CA LYS A 404 12.90 38.19 12.55
C LYS A 404 11.47 38.08 13.04
N LEU A 405 11.27 37.54 14.22
CA LEU A 405 9.95 37.43 14.86
C LEU A 405 9.75 38.62 15.83
N ARG A 406 8.58 39.28 15.75
CA ARG A 406 8.20 40.32 16.74
C ARG A 406 6.68 40.34 16.94
N GLY A 407 6.23 40.99 18.03
CA GLY A 407 4.80 41.20 18.27
C GLY A 407 4.13 42.08 17.20
N ASN A 408 2.81 42.00 17.13
CA ASN A 408 2.01 42.77 16.17
C ASN A 408 2.29 44.29 16.30
N GLY A 409 2.17 44.99 15.20
CA GLY A 409 2.34 46.41 15.09
C GLY A 409 2.97 46.83 13.76
N PRO A 410 3.10 48.15 13.51
CA PRO A 410 3.61 48.65 12.25
C PRO A 410 5.03 48.16 11.99
N ILE A 411 5.28 47.66 10.79
CA ILE A 411 6.61 47.27 10.30
C ILE A 411 7.00 48.10 9.09
N ARG A 412 8.31 48.29 8.90
CA ARG A 412 8.80 48.94 7.69
C ARG A 412 8.76 47.93 6.55
N PRO A 413 8.17 48.25 5.38
CA PRO A 413 8.21 47.39 4.20
C PRO A 413 9.64 46.93 3.88
N GLY A 414 9.82 45.68 3.47
CA GLY A 414 11.11 45.08 3.14
C GLY A 414 12.01 44.69 4.34
N SER A 415 11.55 44.84 5.58
CA SER A 415 12.35 44.56 6.80
C SER A 415 12.26 43.11 7.20
N ALA A 416 12.28 42.09 6.47
CA ALA A 416 12.31 40.68 6.83
C ALA A 416 11.83 40.38 8.29
N ILE A 417 10.67 40.89 8.65
CA ILE A 417 10.01 40.70 9.96
C ILE A 417 8.70 39.98 9.75
N VAL A 418 8.44 38.96 10.54
CA VAL A 418 7.17 38.29 10.66
C VAL A 418 6.52 38.58 12.00
N THR A 419 5.22 38.86 12.01
CA THR A 419 4.39 38.98 13.21
C THR A 419 3.33 37.87 13.17
N PRO A 420 2.67 37.54 14.29
CA PRO A 420 1.56 36.58 14.31
C PRO A 420 0.46 36.92 13.27
N GLU A 421 0.12 38.20 13.12
CA GLU A 421 -0.90 38.65 12.17
C GLU A 421 -0.43 38.49 10.71
N ILE A 422 0.79 38.91 10.38
CA ILE A 422 1.38 38.73 9.04
C ILE A 422 1.49 37.26 8.68
N PHE A 423 1.88 36.41 9.62
CA PHE A 423 1.96 34.96 9.38
C PHE A 423 0.57 34.39 9.07
N ARG A 424 -0.43 34.73 9.89
CA ARG A 424 -1.82 34.28 9.71
C ARG A 424 -2.37 34.70 8.33
N ASP A 425 -2.20 35.97 7.97
CA ASP A 425 -2.73 36.49 6.71
C ASP A 425 -1.99 35.89 5.49
N ALA A 426 -0.67 35.69 5.60
CA ALA A 426 0.13 35.02 4.56
C ALA A 426 -0.20 33.52 4.45
N TYR A 427 -0.60 32.87 5.54
CA TYR A 427 -0.99 31.46 5.56
C TYR A 427 -2.21 31.20 4.66
N TYR A 428 -3.15 32.16 4.57
CA TYR A 428 -4.30 32.06 3.66
C TYR A 428 -3.86 31.84 2.21
N GLY A 429 -3.03 32.73 1.67
CA GLY A 429 -2.57 32.64 0.28
C GLY A 429 -1.50 31.58 0.03
N GLY A 430 -0.71 31.23 1.07
CA GLY A 430 0.39 30.31 0.93
C GLY A 430 0.07 28.84 1.18
N VAL A 431 -0.93 28.57 2.01
CA VAL A 431 -1.29 27.20 2.41
C VAL A 431 -2.79 26.91 2.26
N ALA A 432 -3.66 27.70 2.93
CA ALA A 432 -5.07 27.37 3.06
C ALA A 432 -5.81 27.43 1.71
N LYS A 433 -5.71 28.55 0.99
CA LYS A 433 -6.38 28.70 -0.30
C LYS A 433 -5.87 27.73 -1.37
N PRO A 434 -4.55 27.50 -1.55
CA PRO A 434 -4.07 26.45 -2.43
C PRO A 434 -4.52 25.03 -2.05
N ALA A 435 -4.65 24.74 -0.75
CA ALA A 435 -5.15 23.43 -0.29
C ALA A 435 -6.65 23.26 -0.59
N GLU A 436 -7.45 24.34 -0.49
CA GLU A 436 -8.86 24.34 -0.89
C GLU A 436 -9.01 24.19 -2.42
N ASP A 437 -8.20 24.92 -3.20
CA ASP A 437 -8.23 24.83 -4.67
C ASP A 437 -7.84 23.43 -5.19
N ASP A 438 -6.96 22.73 -4.47
CA ASP A 438 -6.60 21.34 -4.75
C ASP A 438 -7.62 20.33 -4.17
N GLY A 439 -8.67 20.78 -3.47
CA GLY A 439 -9.70 19.94 -2.89
C GLY A 439 -9.22 19.09 -1.70
N LEU A 440 -8.23 19.54 -0.95
CA LEU A 440 -7.76 18.86 0.27
C LEU A 440 -8.56 19.29 1.51
N ILE A 441 -8.98 20.56 1.53
CA ILE A 441 -9.77 21.15 2.62
C ILE A 441 -10.95 21.94 2.06
N GLU A 442 -11.92 22.21 2.92
CA GLU A 442 -13.01 23.15 2.69
C GLU A 442 -12.84 24.39 3.58
N ASN A 443 -13.51 25.48 3.23
CA ASN A 443 -13.63 26.67 4.09
C ASN A 443 -12.27 27.31 4.48
N ALA A 444 -11.33 27.46 3.53
CA ALA A 444 -9.99 28.01 3.77
C ALA A 444 -10.00 29.38 4.50
N ARG A 445 -11.00 30.22 4.24
CA ARG A 445 -11.13 31.52 4.93
C ARG A 445 -11.46 31.35 6.41
N GLN A 446 -12.41 30.47 6.73
CA GLN A 446 -12.78 30.17 8.11
C GLN A 446 -11.59 29.56 8.88
N LEU A 447 -10.83 28.64 8.25
CA LEU A 447 -9.61 28.06 8.84
C LEU A 447 -8.65 29.16 9.33
N VAL A 448 -8.45 30.19 8.53
CA VAL A 448 -7.51 31.28 8.87
C VAL A 448 -8.11 32.25 9.88
N ASP A 449 -9.41 32.56 9.79
CA ASP A 449 -10.10 33.43 10.74
C ASP A 449 -10.12 32.83 12.17
N GLU A 450 -10.24 31.51 12.28
CA GLU A 450 -10.19 30.75 13.54
C GLU A 450 -8.75 30.39 13.99
N MET A 451 -7.74 30.64 13.18
CA MET A 451 -6.36 30.30 13.46
C MET A 451 -5.82 31.10 14.64
N ILE A 452 -5.37 30.40 15.65
CA ILE A 452 -4.62 31.01 16.76
C ILE A 452 -3.15 31.08 16.36
N CYS A 453 -2.57 32.27 16.48
CA CYS A 453 -1.18 32.51 16.13
C CYS A 453 -0.56 33.46 17.17
N GLU A 454 0.43 32.98 17.94
CA GLU A 454 1.01 33.71 19.06
C GLU A 454 2.50 33.40 19.23
N ILE A 455 3.24 34.37 19.78
CA ILE A 455 4.63 34.14 20.18
C ILE A 455 4.66 33.37 21.50
N ASP A 456 5.47 32.33 21.56
CA ASP A 456 5.62 31.52 22.77
C ASP A 456 6.16 32.36 23.93
N GLN A 457 5.53 32.21 25.11
CA GLN A 457 5.88 32.98 26.30
C GLN A 457 7.27 32.62 26.89
N ASN A 458 7.68 31.38 26.72
CA ASN A 458 8.96 30.86 27.23
C ASN A 458 10.10 30.92 26.21
N ASN A 459 9.74 30.97 24.90
CA ASN A 459 10.70 31.05 23.82
C ASN A 459 10.32 32.16 22.82
N PRO A 460 10.82 33.39 22.97
CA PRO A 460 10.46 34.51 22.11
C PRO A 460 10.86 34.34 20.62
N ASN A 461 11.63 33.30 20.28
CA ASN A 461 11.98 32.95 18.91
C ASN A 461 11.04 31.93 18.28
N ARG A 462 9.95 31.54 18.98
CA ARG A 462 9.00 30.55 18.54
C ARG A 462 7.62 31.18 18.31
N LEU A 463 7.06 30.90 17.15
CA LEU A 463 5.68 31.21 16.81
C LEU A 463 4.84 29.92 16.94
N ASN A 464 3.87 29.93 17.83
CA ASN A 464 2.90 28.85 18.00
C ASN A 464 1.69 29.11 17.13
N THR A 465 1.20 28.07 16.46
CA THR A 465 -0.01 28.14 15.66
C THR A 465 -0.93 26.95 15.99
N LEU A 466 -2.23 27.21 16.06
CA LEU A 466 -3.27 26.19 16.12
C LEU A 466 -4.19 26.39 14.93
N THR A 467 -4.28 25.37 14.07
CA THR A 467 -5.18 25.35 12.90
C THR A 467 -6.16 24.19 13.04
N ARG A 468 -7.35 24.34 12.48
CA ARG A 468 -8.40 23.31 12.43
C ARG A 468 -8.86 23.13 10.99
N PRO A 469 -8.08 22.44 10.13
CA PRO A 469 -8.46 22.22 8.74
C PRO A 469 -9.73 21.35 8.67
N ASP A 470 -10.69 21.80 7.89
CA ASP A 470 -11.87 21.02 7.52
C ASP A 470 -11.53 20.22 6.27
N LEU A 471 -11.32 18.91 6.41
CA LEU A 471 -10.93 18.05 5.29
C LEU A 471 -12.12 17.83 4.37
N VAL A 472 -11.89 17.86 3.03
CA VAL A 472 -12.94 17.60 2.05
C VAL A 472 -13.57 16.23 2.27
N ASN A 473 -14.91 16.21 2.31
CA ASN A 473 -15.68 15.00 2.46
C ASN A 473 -15.62 14.14 1.19
N GLN A 474 -15.60 12.81 1.38
CA GLN A 474 -15.53 11.86 0.29
C GLN A 474 -16.93 11.37 -0.10
N PHE A 475 -17.30 11.48 -1.38
CA PHE A 475 -18.56 10.93 -1.89
C PHE A 475 -18.46 9.40 -2.00
N ARG A 476 -18.84 8.69 -0.94
CA ARG A 476 -18.76 7.23 -0.85
C ARG A 476 -20.10 6.53 -0.99
N PHE A 477 -21.18 7.17 -0.54
CA PHE A 477 -22.50 6.57 -0.52
C PHE A 477 -23.51 7.47 -1.22
N TYR A 478 -24.31 6.86 -2.07
CA TYR A 478 -25.51 7.47 -2.63
C TYR A 478 -26.71 6.66 -2.17
N ALA A 479 -27.68 7.30 -1.55
CA ALA A 479 -28.93 6.68 -1.11
C ALA A 479 -30.13 7.43 -1.72
N GLU A 480 -30.97 6.72 -2.43
CA GLU A 480 -32.17 7.28 -3.05
C GLU A 480 -33.39 6.45 -2.65
N ARG A 481 -34.46 7.13 -2.33
CA ARG A 481 -35.78 6.53 -2.16
C ARG A 481 -36.68 6.97 -3.29
N MET A 482 -36.90 6.08 -4.27
CA MET A 482 -37.75 6.34 -5.41
C MET A 482 -39.20 5.94 -5.10
N GLN A 483 -40.13 6.89 -5.15
CA GLN A 483 -41.57 6.64 -5.06
C GLN A 483 -42.19 6.89 -6.44
N PHE A 484 -42.74 5.86 -7.06
CA PHE A 484 -43.39 5.97 -8.36
C PHE A 484 -44.92 5.97 -8.22
N ARG A 485 -45.60 6.61 -9.17
CA ARG A 485 -47.04 6.55 -9.34
C ARG A 485 -47.34 5.82 -10.64
N VAL A 486 -48.43 5.01 -10.63
CA VAL A 486 -48.97 4.31 -11.81
C VAL A 486 -50.19 5.05 -12.32
#